data_867c21313a0cc935293ff79c8a653876
#
_entry.id   867c21313a0cc935293ff79c8a653876
#
_cell.length_a   1.000
_cell.length_b   1.000
_cell.length_c   1.000
_cell.angle_alpha   90.00
_cell.angle_beta   90.00
_cell.angle_gamma   90.00
#
_symmetry.space_group_name_H-M   'P 1'
#
loop_
_entity.id
_entity.type
_entity.pdbx_description
1 polymer ?
#
loop_
_entity_poly.entity_id
_entity_poly.type
_entity_poly.pdbx_seq_one_letter_code
_entity_poly.pdbx_strand_id
1 'polypeptide(L)'
;MSSRYSLATLAVLAILTASAMPGRVSADPAPELTLKTAGEREWPEGVEANLRTLIDLSRYPCRPGPGQKALIQRQVRDNSRAALQALGFYQPVLTPQWRDADDERCFALTLTVDPGEPTRISALDITLNGDAADDPAFQRTIDNAGLEQGQRLRHDRYSRLKQSLQQLLINRGYAEGSVTRHRLEVDRDRREARVVLHVDSGPRYRFGEITLTGDDQINERLRRAYLQFDSGEPFSNDKLLATQQAYLGAGYFSAVRLDRGEPDADSRTIDVSIHFNPRNEWALLAGVGVSTDTGPRLRLGVENRRVNAAGHTARVETELSSVRQGVGAGYTIPLRDPINEKIELRTRYVNEETDTSESEIFSTSADYIVKLESDWVTTTSLEYLRETYTVADQLDQVELIIPGFQLSRVVYDDPIYPRFGWRLGGKVRGAHKTLASSASFAQFDGWAKLIFPLFNGRVITRGEVGYTEVSDVTELPASIRFFAGGDASVRGFAYESLGPMDNDGEVIGGRHLLVGSLEYDHPISEQWSLAVFTDAGNAF
;
A
#
# COMPACT_ATOMS: atom_id res chain seq x y z
N MET A 1 -46.99 43.52 -18.82
CA MET A 1 -46.79 43.03 -20.21
C MET A 1 -45.69 41.99 -20.15
N SER A 2 -46.12 40.85 -20.16
CA SER A 2 -45.72 39.54 -20.65
C SER A 2 -44.34 39.45 -21.32
N SER A 3 -43.47 38.64 -20.82
CA SER A 3 -42.44 38.00 -21.63
C SER A 3 -41.96 36.69 -21.07
N ARG A 4 -42.11 35.71 -21.78
CA ARG A 4 -41.91 34.30 -21.89
C ARG A 4 -40.49 33.84 -21.51
N TYR A 5 -40.43 32.94 -20.54
CA TYR A 5 -39.31 32.06 -20.32
C TYR A 5 -39.34 30.90 -21.33
N SER A 6 -38.28 30.76 -22.08
CA SER A 6 -38.06 29.62 -23.00
C SER A 6 -37.24 28.56 -22.28
N LEU A 7 -37.87 27.44 -21.92
CA LEU A 7 -37.21 26.23 -21.47
C LEU A 7 -36.50 25.59 -22.67
N ALA A 8 -35.18 25.53 -22.63
CA ALA A 8 -34.39 24.66 -23.50
C ALA A 8 -34.20 23.33 -22.81
N THR A 9 -35.05 22.37 -23.17
CA THR A 9 -34.92 20.97 -22.75
C THR A 9 -33.79 20.32 -23.54
N LEU A 10 -32.64 20.06 -22.90
CA LEU A 10 -31.58 19.21 -23.46
C LEU A 10 -32.00 17.76 -23.27
N ALA A 11 -32.43 17.12 -24.34
CA ALA A 11 -32.64 15.68 -24.40
C ALA A 11 -31.27 14.99 -24.46
N VAL A 12 -30.89 14.32 -23.38
CA VAL A 12 -29.76 13.37 -23.38
C VAL A 12 -30.24 12.12 -24.10
N LEU A 13 -29.78 11.94 -25.33
CA LEU A 13 -30.01 10.74 -26.12
C LEU A 13 -29.13 9.60 -25.56
N ALA A 14 -29.70 8.74 -24.68
CA ALA A 14 -29.08 7.50 -24.28
C ALA A 14 -29.08 6.53 -25.48
N ILE A 15 -27.96 6.38 -26.13
CA ILE A 15 -27.74 5.31 -27.13
C ILE A 15 -27.57 4.02 -26.35
N LEU A 16 -28.64 3.29 -26.17
CA LEU A 16 -28.63 1.88 -25.80
C LEU A 16 -28.13 1.10 -27.01
N THR A 17 -26.83 0.89 -27.11
CA THR A 17 -26.28 -0.19 -27.94
C THR A 17 -26.64 -1.50 -27.26
N ALA A 18 -27.62 -2.18 -27.80
CA ALA A 18 -27.89 -3.58 -27.49
C ALA A 18 -26.65 -4.40 -27.85
N SER A 19 -25.74 -4.58 -26.89
CA SER A 19 -24.68 -5.57 -26.99
C SER A 19 -25.36 -6.93 -27.02
N ALA A 20 -25.34 -7.56 -28.19
CA ALA A 20 -25.70 -8.96 -28.35
C ALA A 20 -24.95 -9.74 -27.26
N MET A 21 -25.68 -10.40 -26.38
CA MET A 21 -25.09 -11.36 -25.45
C MET A 21 -24.25 -12.34 -26.29
N PRO A 22 -22.98 -12.54 -26.00
CA PRO A 22 -22.25 -13.62 -26.62
C PRO A 22 -23.01 -14.89 -26.27
N GLY A 23 -23.44 -15.65 -27.31
CA GLY A 23 -24.08 -16.94 -27.14
C GLY A 23 -23.26 -17.75 -26.13
N ARG A 24 -23.91 -18.44 -25.21
CA ARG A 24 -23.26 -19.42 -24.34
C ARG A 24 -22.41 -20.31 -25.24
N VAL A 25 -21.10 -20.09 -25.22
CA VAL A 25 -20.15 -21.08 -25.72
C VAL A 25 -20.39 -22.28 -24.82
N SER A 26 -21.06 -23.29 -25.35
CA SER A 26 -21.15 -24.59 -24.70
C SER A 26 -19.71 -25.05 -24.54
N ALA A 27 -19.19 -25.02 -23.32
CA ALA A 27 -17.88 -25.56 -23.05
C ALA A 27 -17.89 -27.03 -23.52
N ASP A 28 -16.91 -27.42 -24.33
CA ASP A 28 -16.76 -28.81 -24.73
C ASP A 28 -16.79 -29.69 -23.48
N PRO A 29 -17.48 -30.84 -23.51
CA PRO A 29 -17.58 -31.72 -22.35
C PRO A 29 -16.18 -32.11 -21.87
N ALA A 30 -15.89 -31.89 -20.59
CA ALA A 30 -14.61 -32.20 -19.97
C ALA A 30 -14.75 -33.42 -19.02
N PRO A 31 -13.66 -34.19 -18.82
CA PRO A 31 -13.64 -35.27 -17.84
C PRO A 31 -13.96 -34.80 -16.42
N GLU A 32 -14.77 -35.54 -15.69
CA GLU A 32 -15.26 -35.19 -14.37
C GLU A 32 -14.51 -35.96 -13.27
N LEU A 33 -14.05 -35.25 -12.23
CA LEU A 33 -13.48 -35.82 -11.02
C LEU A 33 -14.43 -35.63 -9.83
N THR A 34 -14.93 -36.71 -9.26
CA THR A 34 -15.67 -36.70 -8.01
C THR A 34 -14.81 -37.34 -6.90
N LEU A 35 -14.56 -36.57 -5.83
CA LEU A 35 -13.86 -37.06 -4.65
C LEU A 35 -14.85 -37.39 -3.53
N LYS A 36 -14.71 -38.55 -2.91
CA LYS A 36 -15.52 -39.00 -1.76
C LYS A 36 -14.64 -39.52 -0.65
N THR A 37 -15.04 -39.34 0.59
CA THR A 37 -14.42 -40.01 1.74
C THR A 37 -15.10 -41.36 1.97
N ALA A 38 -14.33 -42.33 2.47
CA ALA A 38 -14.89 -43.60 2.92
C ALA A 38 -15.81 -43.39 4.11
N GLY A 39 -17.07 -43.85 4.02
CA GLY A 39 -18.08 -43.70 5.06
C GLY A 39 -18.62 -42.28 5.21
N GLU A 40 -18.54 -41.45 4.17
CA GLU A 40 -19.08 -40.06 4.14
C GLU A 40 -18.60 -39.15 5.29
N ARG A 41 -17.38 -39.39 5.76
CA ARG A 41 -16.74 -38.60 6.82
C ARG A 41 -16.30 -37.24 6.28
N GLU A 42 -16.11 -36.27 7.18
CA GLU A 42 -15.46 -35.01 6.83
C GLU A 42 -14.02 -35.24 6.37
N TRP A 43 -13.58 -34.43 5.39
CA TRP A 43 -12.20 -34.44 4.93
C TRP A 43 -11.26 -33.96 6.02
N PRO A 44 -10.14 -34.66 6.31
CA PRO A 44 -9.10 -34.06 7.11
C PRO A 44 -8.60 -32.78 6.44
N GLU A 45 -8.18 -31.82 7.27
CA GLU A 45 -7.74 -30.49 6.83
C GLU A 45 -6.76 -30.56 5.65
N GLY A 46 -7.10 -29.88 4.54
CA GLY A 46 -6.28 -29.74 3.35
C GLY A 46 -6.27 -30.96 2.40
N VAL A 47 -6.85 -32.10 2.76
CA VAL A 47 -6.78 -33.34 1.95
C VAL A 47 -7.52 -33.18 0.63
N GLU A 48 -8.76 -32.74 0.67
CA GLU A 48 -9.55 -32.56 -0.56
C GLU A 48 -8.91 -31.57 -1.52
N ALA A 49 -8.48 -30.41 -0.99
CA ALA A 49 -7.83 -29.36 -1.79
C ALA A 49 -6.55 -29.88 -2.46
N ASN A 50 -5.72 -30.62 -1.71
CA ASN A 50 -4.47 -31.17 -2.24
C ASN A 50 -4.71 -32.26 -3.30
N LEU A 51 -5.72 -33.10 -3.12
CA LEU A 51 -6.15 -34.08 -4.12
C LEU A 51 -6.62 -33.39 -5.40
N ARG A 52 -7.48 -32.37 -5.31
CA ARG A 52 -7.97 -31.61 -6.47
C ARG A 52 -6.84 -30.90 -7.23
N THR A 53 -5.82 -30.42 -6.51
CA THR A 53 -4.65 -29.76 -7.11
C THR A 53 -3.77 -30.73 -7.90
N LEU A 54 -3.58 -31.94 -7.39
CA LEU A 54 -2.69 -32.92 -8.02
C LEU A 54 -3.38 -33.86 -9.01
N ILE A 55 -4.71 -33.95 -9.00
CA ILE A 55 -5.48 -34.78 -9.94
C ILE A 55 -6.18 -33.85 -10.94
N ASP A 56 -5.50 -33.58 -12.04
CA ASP A 56 -6.06 -32.82 -13.16
C ASP A 56 -6.43 -33.78 -14.31
N LEU A 57 -7.74 -33.94 -14.54
CA LEU A 57 -8.28 -34.77 -15.61
C LEU A 57 -8.49 -33.99 -16.92
N SER A 58 -8.46 -32.66 -16.92
CA SER A 58 -8.76 -31.82 -18.09
C SER A 58 -7.78 -32.03 -19.25
N ARG A 59 -6.57 -32.50 -18.97
CA ARG A 59 -5.52 -32.79 -19.96
C ARG A 59 -5.71 -34.09 -20.73
N TYR A 60 -6.71 -34.90 -20.38
CA TYR A 60 -6.96 -36.17 -21.07
C TYR A 60 -8.12 -36.07 -22.07
N PRO A 61 -8.09 -36.86 -23.16
CA PRO A 61 -9.19 -36.86 -24.12
C PRO A 61 -10.49 -37.38 -23.47
N CYS A 62 -11.60 -36.87 -23.94
CA CYS A 62 -12.93 -37.20 -23.42
C CYS A 62 -13.25 -38.72 -23.51
N ARG A 63 -12.76 -39.38 -24.55
CA ARG A 63 -12.96 -40.82 -24.80
C ARG A 63 -11.60 -41.53 -24.89
N PRO A 64 -10.92 -41.82 -23.78
CA PRO A 64 -9.63 -42.49 -23.81
C PRO A 64 -9.76 -43.95 -24.22
N GLY A 65 -8.83 -44.44 -25.03
CA GLY A 65 -8.70 -45.86 -25.36
C GLY A 65 -8.31 -46.71 -24.14
N PRO A 66 -8.42 -48.07 -24.25
CA PRO A 66 -8.15 -48.98 -23.10
C PRO A 66 -6.78 -48.78 -22.45
N GLY A 67 -5.71 -48.58 -23.24
CA GLY A 67 -4.37 -48.33 -22.74
C GLY A 67 -4.25 -46.98 -22.01
N GLN A 68 -4.91 -45.94 -22.54
CA GLN A 68 -4.95 -44.62 -21.90
C GLN A 68 -5.76 -44.65 -20.58
N LYS A 69 -6.87 -45.40 -20.55
CA LYS A 69 -7.67 -45.61 -19.33
C LYS A 69 -6.83 -46.20 -18.21
N ALA A 70 -6.05 -47.24 -18.48
CA ALA A 70 -5.17 -47.86 -17.50
C ALA A 70 -4.07 -46.87 -17.01
N LEU A 71 -3.52 -46.07 -17.92
CA LEU A 71 -2.53 -45.06 -17.60
C LEU A 71 -3.12 -43.95 -16.68
N ILE A 72 -4.29 -43.44 -17.04
CA ILE A 72 -4.99 -42.42 -16.21
C ILE A 72 -5.25 -42.95 -14.81
N GLN A 73 -5.80 -44.16 -14.67
CA GLN A 73 -6.06 -44.79 -13.38
C GLN A 73 -4.80 -44.96 -12.53
N ARG A 74 -3.67 -45.34 -13.16
CA ARG A 74 -2.38 -45.44 -12.50
C ARG A 74 -1.92 -44.07 -12.01
N GLN A 75 -1.94 -43.07 -12.86
CA GLN A 75 -1.48 -41.71 -12.58
C GLN A 75 -2.31 -41.06 -11.49
N VAL A 76 -3.64 -41.24 -11.50
CA VAL A 76 -4.53 -40.77 -10.45
C VAL A 76 -4.18 -41.42 -9.11
N ARG A 77 -3.93 -42.75 -9.08
CA ARG A 77 -3.52 -43.42 -7.85
C ARG A 77 -2.19 -42.89 -7.30
N ASP A 78 -1.20 -42.71 -8.17
CA ASP A 78 0.13 -42.24 -7.78
C ASP A 78 0.09 -40.78 -7.28
N ASN A 79 -0.63 -39.92 -8.00
CA ASN A 79 -0.86 -38.53 -7.59
C ASN A 79 -1.64 -38.43 -6.28
N SER A 80 -2.67 -39.29 -6.11
CA SER A 80 -3.43 -39.31 -4.85
C SER A 80 -2.59 -39.74 -3.66
N ARG A 81 -1.73 -40.75 -3.84
CA ARG A 81 -0.78 -41.17 -2.80
C ARG A 81 0.19 -40.05 -2.48
N ALA A 82 0.76 -39.38 -3.47
CA ALA A 82 1.65 -38.25 -3.27
C ALA A 82 0.95 -37.10 -2.53
N ALA A 83 -0.30 -36.76 -2.92
CA ALA A 83 -1.12 -35.75 -2.27
C ALA A 83 -1.34 -36.06 -0.78
N LEU A 84 -1.65 -37.30 -0.46
CA LEU A 84 -1.92 -37.74 0.91
C LEU A 84 -0.65 -37.85 1.74
N GLN A 85 0.45 -38.37 1.17
CA GLN A 85 1.77 -38.46 1.82
C GLN A 85 2.30 -37.07 2.19
N ALA A 86 2.11 -36.07 1.34
CA ALA A 86 2.47 -34.68 1.63
C ALA A 86 1.79 -34.13 2.91
N LEU A 87 0.63 -34.67 3.24
CA LEU A 87 -0.14 -34.34 4.44
C LEU A 87 -0.02 -35.35 5.57
N GLY A 88 0.93 -36.29 5.47
CA GLY A 88 1.24 -37.27 6.53
C GLY A 88 0.41 -38.56 6.48
N PHE A 89 -0.36 -38.81 5.44
CA PHE A 89 -1.13 -40.05 5.28
C PHE A 89 -0.40 -40.99 4.34
N TYR A 90 0.31 -42.00 4.88
CA TYR A 90 1.21 -42.87 4.11
C TYR A 90 0.60 -44.23 3.74
N GLN A 91 -0.52 -44.60 4.35
CA GLN A 91 -1.21 -45.87 4.12
C GLN A 91 -2.68 -45.66 3.69
N PRO A 92 -2.96 -44.79 2.67
CA PRO A 92 -4.32 -44.57 2.25
C PRO A 92 -4.89 -45.75 1.47
N VAL A 93 -6.18 -45.99 1.62
CA VAL A 93 -6.95 -46.90 0.75
C VAL A 93 -7.67 -46.07 -0.31
N LEU A 94 -7.39 -46.37 -1.59
CA LEU A 94 -7.92 -45.64 -2.75
C LEU A 94 -8.77 -46.56 -3.60
N THR A 95 -10.04 -46.25 -3.76
CA THR A 95 -10.99 -47.03 -4.55
C THR A 95 -11.51 -46.18 -5.71
N PRO A 96 -10.88 -46.29 -6.91
CA PRO A 96 -11.35 -45.59 -8.09
C PRO A 96 -12.54 -46.33 -8.74
N GLN A 97 -13.58 -45.59 -9.09
CA GLN A 97 -14.72 -46.05 -9.89
C GLN A 97 -14.74 -45.26 -11.19
N TRP A 98 -14.75 -45.95 -12.27
CA TRP A 98 -14.71 -45.38 -13.62
C TRP A 98 -16.09 -45.45 -14.26
N ARG A 99 -16.56 -44.36 -14.87
CA ARG A 99 -17.71 -44.31 -15.78
C ARG A 99 -17.16 -43.95 -17.17
N ASP A 100 -17.45 -44.79 -18.18
CA ASP A 100 -17.07 -44.51 -19.56
C ASP A 100 -17.84 -43.32 -20.13
N ALA A 101 -17.26 -42.67 -21.14
CA ALA A 101 -17.89 -41.59 -21.88
C ALA A 101 -19.12 -42.11 -22.65
N ASP A 102 -20.16 -41.28 -22.72
CA ASP A 102 -21.34 -41.48 -23.57
C ASP A 102 -21.41 -40.41 -24.67
N ASP A 103 -22.53 -40.29 -25.39
CA ASP A 103 -22.64 -39.34 -26.51
C ASP A 103 -22.69 -37.87 -26.04
N GLU A 104 -23.08 -37.62 -24.81
CA GLU A 104 -23.27 -36.28 -24.25
C GLU A 104 -22.18 -35.90 -23.23
N ARG A 105 -21.48 -36.90 -22.65
CA ARG A 105 -20.59 -36.67 -21.51
C ARG A 105 -19.25 -37.38 -21.65
N CYS A 106 -18.18 -36.75 -21.21
CA CYS A 106 -16.87 -37.36 -21.06
C CYS A 106 -16.88 -38.46 -19.99
N PHE A 107 -15.78 -39.21 -19.93
CA PHE A 107 -15.58 -40.13 -18.82
C PHE A 107 -15.61 -39.40 -17.48
N ALA A 108 -16.05 -40.11 -16.44
CA ALA A 108 -15.97 -39.62 -15.09
C ALA A 108 -15.23 -40.60 -14.17
N LEU A 109 -14.47 -40.06 -13.25
CA LEU A 109 -13.75 -40.83 -12.25
C LEU A 109 -14.25 -40.43 -10.86
N THR A 110 -14.85 -41.36 -10.15
CA THR A 110 -15.15 -41.19 -8.72
C THR A 110 -14.04 -41.87 -7.91
N LEU A 111 -13.33 -41.11 -7.11
CA LEU A 111 -12.29 -41.62 -6.23
C LEU A 111 -12.76 -41.59 -4.78
N THR A 112 -13.00 -42.79 -4.21
CA THR A 112 -13.28 -42.92 -2.78
C THR A 112 -11.94 -43.08 -2.05
N VAL A 113 -11.70 -42.23 -1.06
CA VAL A 113 -10.45 -42.12 -0.31
C VAL A 113 -10.69 -42.41 1.16
N ASP A 114 -9.99 -43.38 1.70
CA ASP A 114 -9.77 -43.51 3.14
C ASP A 114 -8.33 -43.09 3.41
N PRO A 115 -8.09 -41.92 4.02
CA PRO A 115 -6.73 -41.44 4.30
C PRO A 115 -5.98 -42.33 5.29
N GLY A 116 -6.71 -43.07 6.13
CA GLY A 116 -6.15 -43.80 7.25
C GLY A 116 -5.73 -42.88 8.40
N GLU A 117 -4.98 -43.43 9.34
CA GLU A 117 -4.43 -42.60 10.43
C GLU A 117 -3.18 -41.84 10.00
N PRO A 118 -3.04 -40.57 10.46
CA PRO A 118 -1.91 -39.74 10.09
C PRO A 118 -0.63 -40.19 10.80
N THR A 119 0.50 -40.08 10.12
CA THR A 119 1.83 -40.18 10.67
C THR A 119 2.14 -38.97 11.53
N ARG A 120 2.64 -39.18 12.75
CA ARG A 120 2.95 -38.11 13.70
C ARG A 120 4.45 -37.94 13.87
N ILE A 121 4.87 -36.73 14.20
CA ILE A 121 6.26 -36.42 14.48
C ILE A 121 6.63 -37.04 15.83
N SER A 122 7.52 -38.01 15.84
CA SER A 122 8.04 -38.65 17.05
C SER A 122 9.29 -37.96 17.59
N ALA A 123 10.10 -37.35 16.73
CA ALA A 123 11.29 -36.61 17.11
C ALA A 123 11.61 -35.48 16.13
N LEU A 124 12.14 -34.40 16.71
CA LEU A 124 12.68 -33.25 15.95
C LEU A 124 14.19 -33.19 16.25
N ASP A 125 14.99 -33.29 15.20
CA ASP A 125 16.43 -33.17 15.23
C ASP A 125 16.82 -31.97 14.35
N ILE A 126 16.59 -30.77 14.92
CA ILE A 126 16.89 -29.51 14.27
C ILE A 126 18.12 -28.93 14.95
N THR A 127 19.23 -28.83 14.21
CA THR A 127 20.50 -28.34 14.72
C THR A 127 20.97 -27.15 13.93
N LEU A 128 21.37 -26.10 14.61
CA LEU A 128 21.92 -24.89 14.06
C LEU A 128 23.34 -24.69 14.59
N ASN A 129 24.35 -24.74 13.71
CA ASN A 129 25.76 -24.57 14.03
C ASN A 129 26.27 -23.26 13.41
N GLY A 130 27.43 -22.78 13.89
CA GLY A 130 28.04 -21.51 13.45
C GLY A 130 27.40 -20.29 14.12
N ASP A 131 27.74 -19.10 13.65
CA ASP A 131 27.30 -17.82 14.25
C ASP A 131 25.78 -17.60 14.23
N ALA A 132 25.05 -18.31 13.36
CA ALA A 132 23.59 -18.23 13.33
C ALA A 132 22.92 -18.90 14.54
N ALA A 133 23.63 -19.72 15.32
CA ALA A 133 23.10 -20.31 16.55
C ALA A 133 22.67 -19.24 17.57
N ASP A 134 23.39 -18.12 17.59
CA ASP A 134 23.13 -16.97 18.47
C ASP A 134 22.22 -15.90 17.81
N ASP A 135 21.79 -16.10 16.57
CA ASP A 135 20.93 -15.14 15.86
C ASP A 135 19.44 -15.44 16.11
N PRO A 136 18.72 -14.55 16.83
CA PRO A 136 17.32 -14.80 17.21
C PRO A 136 16.37 -14.97 16.03
N ALA A 137 16.75 -14.53 14.81
CA ALA A 137 15.91 -14.68 13.63
C ALA A 137 15.75 -16.16 13.23
N PHE A 138 16.79 -16.96 13.36
CA PHE A 138 16.76 -18.39 13.06
C PHE A 138 15.90 -19.14 14.07
N GLN A 139 16.09 -18.87 15.36
CA GLN A 139 15.29 -19.52 16.40
C GLN A 139 13.81 -19.20 16.24
N ARG A 140 13.45 -17.92 16.03
CA ARG A 140 12.06 -17.53 15.75
C ARG A 140 11.48 -18.24 14.53
N THR A 141 12.27 -18.44 13.49
CA THR A 141 11.83 -19.16 12.29
C THR A 141 11.57 -20.63 12.56
N ILE A 142 12.39 -21.26 13.39
CA ILE A 142 12.21 -22.65 13.83
C ILE A 142 10.96 -22.77 14.71
N ASP A 143 10.80 -21.90 15.69
CA ASP A 143 9.66 -21.91 16.63
C ASP A 143 8.32 -21.69 15.90
N ASN A 144 8.31 -20.83 14.87
CA ASN A 144 7.12 -20.53 14.08
C ASN A 144 6.84 -21.53 12.94
N ALA A 145 7.65 -22.57 12.77
CA ALA A 145 7.48 -23.53 11.68
C ALA A 145 6.24 -24.42 11.83
N GLY A 146 5.65 -24.47 13.02
CA GLY A 146 4.52 -25.34 13.35
C GLY A 146 4.86 -26.83 13.21
N LEU A 147 6.11 -27.19 13.50
CA LEU A 147 6.61 -28.57 13.61
C LEU A 147 6.83 -28.88 15.09
N GLU A 148 5.98 -29.70 15.68
CA GLU A 148 6.06 -30.08 17.08
C GLU A 148 5.93 -31.61 17.25
N GLN A 149 6.53 -32.15 18.27
CA GLN A 149 6.39 -33.56 18.58
C GLN A 149 4.92 -33.90 18.89
N GLY A 150 4.43 -35.00 18.33
CA GLY A 150 3.05 -35.45 18.44
C GLY A 150 2.11 -34.85 17.36
N GLN A 151 2.48 -33.78 16.68
CA GLN A 151 1.69 -33.23 15.58
C GLN A 151 1.74 -34.11 14.34
N ARG A 152 0.74 -33.95 13.48
CA ARG A 152 0.70 -34.60 12.15
C ARG A 152 1.85 -34.09 11.29
N LEU A 153 2.60 -35.02 10.67
CA LEU A 153 3.65 -34.65 9.72
C LEU A 153 3.04 -33.96 8.50
N ARG A 154 3.60 -32.80 8.15
CA ARG A 154 3.26 -32.04 6.95
C ARG A 154 4.52 -31.66 6.19
N HIS A 155 4.65 -32.15 4.96
CA HIS A 155 5.83 -31.87 4.11
C HIS A 155 5.96 -30.39 3.76
N ASP A 156 4.84 -29.68 3.59
CA ASP A 156 4.85 -28.25 3.29
C ASP A 156 5.46 -27.42 4.41
N ARG A 157 5.18 -27.76 5.68
CA ARG A 157 5.79 -27.10 6.85
C ARG A 157 7.30 -27.32 6.90
N TYR A 158 7.72 -28.57 6.70
CA TYR A 158 9.14 -28.90 6.65
C TYR A 158 9.86 -28.19 5.49
N SER A 159 9.28 -28.22 4.30
CA SER A 159 9.87 -27.58 3.11
C SER A 159 9.97 -26.07 3.29
N ARG A 160 8.93 -25.44 3.84
CA ARG A 160 8.94 -24.00 4.17
C ARG A 160 10.02 -23.67 5.19
N LEU A 161 10.13 -24.43 6.29
CA LEU A 161 11.18 -24.21 7.27
C LEU A 161 12.57 -24.28 6.65
N LYS A 162 12.84 -25.34 5.87
CA LYS A 162 14.13 -25.50 5.18
C LYS A 162 14.44 -24.31 4.27
N GLN A 163 13.48 -23.90 3.44
CA GLN A 163 13.63 -22.75 2.52
C GLN A 163 13.80 -21.44 3.29
N SER A 164 13.05 -21.22 4.37
CA SER A 164 13.18 -20.02 5.18
C SER A 164 14.55 -19.92 5.84
N LEU A 165 15.10 -21.04 6.36
CA LEU A 165 16.44 -21.04 6.93
C LEU A 165 17.51 -20.79 5.86
N GLN A 166 17.39 -21.38 4.66
CA GLN A 166 18.29 -21.09 3.55
C GLN A 166 18.22 -19.62 3.12
N GLN A 167 17.02 -19.05 3.06
CA GLN A 167 16.85 -17.64 2.72
C GLN A 167 17.42 -16.72 3.80
N LEU A 168 17.28 -17.07 5.08
CA LEU A 168 17.89 -16.34 6.18
C LEU A 168 19.42 -16.33 6.10
N LEU A 169 20.05 -17.48 5.78
CA LEU A 169 21.50 -17.54 5.58
C LEU A 169 21.94 -16.50 4.53
N ILE A 170 21.28 -16.48 3.36
CA ILE A 170 21.59 -15.56 2.28
C ILE A 170 21.31 -14.11 2.70
N ASN A 171 20.14 -13.84 3.29
CA ASN A 171 19.70 -12.49 3.60
C ASN A 171 20.51 -11.84 4.72
N ARG A 172 21.07 -12.62 5.61
CA ARG A 172 21.78 -12.12 6.81
C ARG A 172 23.30 -12.23 6.73
N GLY A 173 23.84 -12.59 5.55
CA GLY A 173 25.27 -12.58 5.30
C GLY A 173 26.03 -13.78 5.83
N TYR A 174 25.39 -14.94 5.89
CA TYR A 174 26.07 -16.21 6.15
C TYR A 174 26.48 -16.83 4.81
N ALA A 175 27.51 -16.28 4.20
CA ALA A 175 27.89 -16.61 2.82
C ALA A 175 28.32 -18.07 2.62
N GLU A 176 28.90 -18.69 3.65
CA GLU A 176 29.33 -20.10 3.65
C GLU A 176 28.22 -21.01 4.14
N GLY A 177 27.09 -20.43 4.57
CA GLY A 177 26.01 -21.17 5.22
C GLY A 177 25.32 -22.16 4.32
N SER A 178 25.07 -23.36 4.82
CA SER A 178 24.40 -24.43 4.07
C SER A 178 23.56 -25.33 4.97
N VAL A 179 22.58 -25.99 4.33
CA VAL A 179 21.84 -27.09 4.98
C VAL A 179 22.61 -28.37 4.78
N THR A 180 23.32 -28.81 5.80
CA THR A 180 24.25 -29.95 5.74
C THR A 180 23.53 -31.31 5.79
N ARG A 181 22.38 -31.37 6.44
CA ARG A 181 21.56 -32.59 6.51
C ARG A 181 20.08 -32.21 6.54
N HIS A 182 19.30 -32.88 5.68
CA HIS A 182 17.85 -32.68 5.64
C HIS A 182 17.16 -34.01 5.25
N ARG A 183 16.34 -34.54 6.14
CA ARG A 183 15.61 -35.81 5.92
C ARG A 183 14.29 -35.81 6.67
N LEU A 184 13.32 -36.49 6.08
CA LEU A 184 12.09 -36.93 6.73
C LEU A 184 12.17 -38.48 6.79
N GLU A 185 12.41 -39.02 7.96
CA GLU A 185 12.49 -40.46 8.18
C GLU A 185 11.12 -40.94 8.67
N VAL A 186 10.41 -41.74 7.83
CA VAL A 186 9.03 -42.16 8.10
C VAL A 186 8.97 -43.65 8.33
N ASP A 187 8.58 -44.05 9.52
CA ASP A 187 8.20 -45.43 9.86
C ASP A 187 6.69 -45.59 9.61
N ARG A 188 6.35 -46.28 8.53
CA ARG A 188 4.95 -46.47 8.10
C ARG A 188 4.18 -47.40 9.04
N ASP A 189 4.86 -48.38 9.65
CA ASP A 189 4.20 -49.37 10.46
C ASP A 189 3.87 -48.78 11.85
N ARG A 190 4.78 -47.98 12.41
CA ARG A 190 4.55 -47.23 13.66
C ARG A 190 3.78 -45.94 13.47
N ARG A 191 3.64 -45.47 12.22
CA ARG A 191 3.06 -44.15 11.86
C ARG A 191 3.77 -43.00 12.58
N GLU A 192 5.08 -43.10 12.63
CA GLU A 192 5.96 -42.15 13.25
C GLU A 192 6.90 -41.53 12.23
N ALA A 193 7.29 -40.29 12.46
CA ALA A 193 8.25 -39.61 11.63
C ALA A 193 9.28 -38.85 12.46
N ARG A 194 10.53 -38.95 12.06
CA ARG A 194 11.63 -38.13 12.58
C ARG A 194 11.98 -37.07 11.56
N VAL A 195 11.96 -35.80 11.98
CA VAL A 195 12.39 -34.67 11.19
C VAL A 195 13.86 -34.38 11.49
N VAL A 196 14.72 -34.42 10.47
CA VAL A 196 16.15 -34.09 10.60
C VAL A 196 16.45 -32.90 9.73
N LEU A 197 16.98 -31.84 10.33
CA LEU A 197 17.36 -30.60 9.61
C LEU A 197 18.56 -29.96 10.32
N HIS A 198 19.76 -30.16 9.77
CA HIS A 198 20.99 -29.56 10.27
C HIS A 198 21.45 -28.45 9.35
N VAL A 199 21.70 -27.30 9.93
CA VAL A 199 22.19 -26.10 9.25
C VAL A 199 23.54 -25.73 9.88
N ASP A 200 24.52 -25.50 9.03
CA ASP A 200 25.79 -24.88 9.42
C ASP A 200 25.87 -23.53 8.72
N SER A 201 25.94 -22.47 9.50
CA SER A 201 25.98 -21.11 8.96
C SER A 201 27.37 -20.62 8.63
N GLY A 202 28.41 -21.25 9.17
CA GLY A 202 29.71 -20.62 9.19
C GLY A 202 29.71 -19.27 9.92
N PRO A 203 30.69 -18.39 9.63
CA PRO A 203 30.75 -17.05 10.20
C PRO A 203 29.76 -16.10 9.53
N ARG A 204 29.37 -15.05 10.27
CA ARG A 204 28.56 -13.97 9.73
C ARG A 204 29.44 -12.91 9.09
N TYR A 205 29.21 -12.63 7.82
CA TYR A 205 29.91 -11.59 7.06
C TYR A 205 29.37 -10.19 7.38
N ARG A 206 30.18 -9.18 7.10
CA ARG A 206 29.89 -7.76 7.29
C ARG A 206 29.97 -7.02 5.95
N PHE A 207 29.41 -5.83 5.88
CA PHE A 207 29.62 -4.93 4.76
C PHE A 207 31.08 -4.51 4.70
N GLY A 208 31.71 -4.68 3.54
CA GLY A 208 33.06 -4.26 3.24
C GLY A 208 33.14 -2.83 2.72
N GLU A 209 33.92 -2.61 1.67
CA GLU A 209 34.04 -1.32 1.01
C GLU A 209 32.77 -0.99 0.22
N ILE A 210 32.34 0.29 0.29
CA ILE A 210 31.19 0.81 -0.43
C ILE A 210 31.67 1.77 -1.51
N THR A 211 31.52 1.35 -2.77
CA THR A 211 31.93 2.11 -3.96
C THR A 211 30.69 2.71 -4.66
N LEU A 212 30.70 4.04 -4.87
CA LEU A 212 29.63 4.79 -5.53
C LEU A 212 30.09 5.28 -6.91
N THR A 213 29.42 4.87 -8.00
CA THR A 213 29.81 5.16 -9.39
C THR A 213 28.62 5.61 -10.24
N GLY A 214 28.90 6.23 -11.40
CA GLY A 214 27.88 6.48 -12.45
C GLY A 214 27.18 7.83 -12.39
N ASP A 215 27.30 8.61 -11.32
CA ASP A 215 26.82 9.99 -11.24
C ASP A 215 27.75 10.83 -10.36
N ASP A 216 28.27 11.90 -10.92
CA ASP A 216 29.11 12.90 -10.26
C ASP A 216 28.40 14.26 -10.06
N GLN A 217 27.16 14.38 -10.51
CA GLN A 217 26.38 15.62 -10.44
C GLN A 217 25.76 15.85 -9.06
N ILE A 218 25.50 14.77 -8.32
CA ILE A 218 25.12 14.80 -6.90
C ILE A 218 26.38 14.56 -6.07
N ASN A 219 26.64 15.42 -5.07
CA ASN A 219 27.81 15.28 -4.23
C ASN A 219 27.81 13.95 -3.44
N GLU A 220 29.00 13.42 -3.18
CA GLU A 220 29.17 12.15 -2.50
C GLU A 220 28.57 12.14 -1.09
N ARG A 221 28.65 13.27 -0.38
CA ARG A 221 28.05 13.41 0.95
C ARG A 221 26.55 13.11 0.93
N LEU A 222 25.82 13.67 -0.05
CA LEU A 222 24.38 13.44 -0.16
C LEU A 222 24.11 12.01 -0.61
N ARG A 223 24.88 11.46 -1.56
CA ARG A 223 24.73 10.06 -1.97
C ARG A 223 24.93 9.12 -0.77
N ARG A 224 25.97 9.33 0.04
CA ARG A 224 26.19 8.52 1.25
C ARG A 224 25.10 8.67 2.30
N ALA A 225 24.43 9.82 2.38
CA ALA A 225 23.35 10.04 3.34
C ALA A 225 22.08 9.21 3.06
N TYR A 226 21.95 8.61 1.87
CA TYR A 226 20.87 7.68 1.53
C TYR A 226 21.19 6.21 1.86
N LEU A 227 22.44 5.89 2.26
CA LEU A 227 22.80 4.53 2.66
C LEU A 227 22.05 4.13 3.94
N GLN A 228 21.54 2.90 3.95
CA GLN A 228 20.87 2.31 5.12
C GLN A 228 21.78 1.34 5.89
N PHE A 229 23.07 1.37 5.57
CA PHE A 229 24.10 0.58 6.24
C PHE A 229 25.46 1.27 6.13
N ASP A 230 26.34 0.96 7.07
CA ASP A 230 27.73 1.38 7.08
C ASP A 230 28.69 0.20 6.88
N SER A 231 29.91 0.48 6.39
CA SER A 231 30.98 -0.51 6.35
C SER A 231 31.28 -1.04 7.76
N GLY A 232 31.48 -2.35 7.87
CA GLY A 232 31.69 -3.05 9.14
C GLY A 232 30.41 -3.48 9.87
N GLU A 233 29.23 -3.02 9.45
CA GLU A 233 27.97 -3.56 10.00
C GLU A 233 27.69 -4.98 9.50
N PRO A 234 26.93 -5.78 10.26
CA PRO A 234 26.48 -7.10 9.80
C PRO A 234 25.74 -7.01 8.46
N PHE A 235 26.14 -7.83 7.50
CA PHE A 235 25.52 -7.83 6.18
C PHE A 235 24.03 -8.17 6.24
N SER A 236 23.22 -7.48 5.43
CA SER A 236 21.79 -7.67 5.31
C SER A 236 21.29 -7.27 3.92
N ASN A 237 20.65 -8.20 3.21
CA ASN A 237 20.00 -7.90 1.94
C ASN A 237 18.82 -6.93 2.12
N ASP A 238 18.14 -6.96 3.27
CA ASP A 238 17.05 -6.02 3.56
C ASP A 238 17.57 -4.57 3.59
N LYS A 239 18.76 -4.35 4.15
CA LYS A 239 19.41 -3.03 4.13
C LYS A 239 19.85 -2.60 2.72
N LEU A 240 20.30 -3.53 1.88
CA LEU A 240 20.57 -3.25 0.47
C LEU A 240 19.31 -2.82 -0.27
N LEU A 241 18.22 -3.56 -0.08
CA LEU A 241 16.94 -3.22 -0.69
C LEU A 241 16.41 -1.86 -0.20
N ALA A 242 16.47 -1.61 1.11
CA ALA A 242 16.09 -0.32 1.69
C ALA A 242 16.92 0.83 1.11
N THR A 243 18.22 0.63 0.95
CA THR A 243 19.12 1.60 0.30
C THR A 243 18.71 1.87 -1.15
N GLN A 244 18.42 0.82 -1.92
CA GLN A 244 17.95 0.97 -3.31
C GLN A 244 16.65 1.76 -3.38
N GLN A 245 15.69 1.45 -2.51
CA GLN A 245 14.42 2.16 -2.43
C GLN A 245 14.62 3.63 -2.02
N ALA A 246 15.51 3.92 -1.08
CA ALA A 246 15.83 5.26 -0.66
C ALA A 246 16.38 6.10 -1.82
N TYR A 247 17.32 5.56 -2.61
CA TYR A 247 17.85 6.26 -3.79
C TYR A 247 16.78 6.46 -4.89
N LEU A 248 15.95 5.47 -5.16
CA LEU A 248 14.87 5.61 -6.15
C LEU A 248 13.82 6.63 -5.69
N GLY A 249 13.51 6.64 -4.39
CA GLY A 249 12.60 7.60 -3.76
C GLY A 249 13.13 9.03 -3.74
N ALA A 250 14.44 9.22 -3.76
CA ALA A 250 15.07 10.54 -3.80
C ALA A 250 14.77 11.34 -5.09
N GLY A 251 14.39 10.65 -6.18
CA GLY A 251 13.98 11.27 -7.42
C GLY A 251 15.13 11.70 -8.36
N TYR A 252 16.40 11.63 -7.94
CA TYR A 252 17.56 12.01 -8.75
C TYR A 252 17.95 10.97 -9.79
N PHE A 253 17.63 9.71 -9.55
CA PHE A 253 18.06 8.58 -10.35
C PHE A 253 16.90 7.90 -11.07
N SER A 254 17.12 7.49 -12.30
CA SER A 254 16.17 6.70 -13.09
C SER A 254 16.26 5.20 -12.78
N ALA A 255 17.47 4.76 -12.43
CA ALA A 255 17.75 3.41 -11.97
C ALA A 255 18.97 3.41 -11.04
N VAL A 256 18.98 2.49 -10.08
CA VAL A 256 20.09 2.26 -9.17
C VAL A 256 20.33 0.76 -9.11
N ARG A 257 21.54 0.33 -9.46
CA ARG A 257 21.98 -1.05 -9.39
C ARG A 257 22.96 -1.20 -8.23
N LEU A 258 22.64 -2.15 -7.33
CA LEU A 258 23.50 -2.55 -6.24
C LEU A 258 24.06 -3.93 -6.57
N ASP A 259 25.38 -4.00 -6.73
CA ASP A 259 26.10 -5.25 -6.97
C ASP A 259 26.87 -5.60 -5.69
N ARG A 260 26.66 -6.78 -5.17
CA ARG A 260 27.47 -7.33 -4.09
C ARG A 260 28.70 -8.04 -4.68
N GLY A 261 29.86 -7.79 -4.11
CA GLY A 261 31.08 -8.51 -4.43
C GLY A 261 31.04 -9.96 -3.94
N GLU A 262 32.08 -10.71 -4.32
CA GLU A 262 32.30 -12.03 -3.77
C GLU A 262 32.68 -11.91 -2.29
N PRO A 263 32.21 -12.84 -1.42
CA PRO A 263 32.59 -12.86 -0.02
C PRO A 263 34.10 -13.07 0.15
N ASP A 264 34.75 -12.17 0.88
CA ASP A 264 36.14 -12.34 1.26
C ASP A 264 36.24 -13.10 2.62
N ALA A 265 36.73 -14.33 2.56
CA ALA A 265 36.84 -15.20 3.72
C ALA A 265 37.88 -14.72 4.75
N ASP A 266 38.92 -14.02 4.33
CA ASP A 266 39.99 -13.55 5.20
C ASP A 266 39.51 -12.38 6.08
N SER A 267 38.87 -11.40 5.47
CA SER A 267 38.32 -10.22 6.15
C SER A 267 36.90 -10.45 6.68
N ARG A 268 36.22 -11.48 6.23
CA ARG A 268 34.78 -11.76 6.46
C ARG A 268 33.89 -10.60 6.05
N THR A 269 34.19 -10.00 4.89
CA THR A 269 33.43 -8.88 4.34
C THR A 269 32.86 -9.17 2.95
N ILE A 270 31.82 -8.43 2.61
CA ILE A 270 31.21 -8.40 1.28
C ILE A 270 31.20 -6.96 0.83
N ASP A 271 31.97 -6.63 -0.18
CA ASP A 271 31.97 -5.29 -0.77
C ASP A 271 30.68 -5.01 -1.53
N VAL A 272 30.32 -3.75 -1.60
CA VAL A 272 29.11 -3.31 -2.31
C VAL A 272 29.43 -2.20 -3.29
N SER A 273 29.09 -2.42 -4.55
CA SER A 273 29.21 -1.40 -5.60
C SER A 273 27.81 -0.89 -5.97
N ILE A 274 27.64 0.42 -5.92
CA ILE A 274 26.37 1.09 -6.25
C ILE A 274 26.59 1.92 -7.51
N HIS A 275 25.86 1.59 -8.56
CA HIS A 275 25.90 2.30 -9.82
C HIS A 275 24.61 3.09 -10.05
N PHE A 276 24.75 4.40 -10.28
CA PHE A 276 23.66 5.34 -10.47
C PHE A 276 23.47 5.68 -11.95
N ASN A 277 22.23 5.57 -12.42
CA ASN A 277 21.82 6.15 -13.69
C ASN A 277 21.04 7.45 -13.40
N PRO A 278 21.57 8.62 -13.76
CA PRO A 278 20.88 9.87 -13.47
C PRO A 278 19.55 9.98 -14.20
N ARG A 279 18.60 10.67 -13.58
CA ARG A 279 17.33 11.02 -14.18
C ARG A 279 17.44 12.38 -14.87
N ASN A 280 16.59 12.62 -15.86
CA ASN A 280 16.49 13.95 -16.46
C ASN A 280 16.25 15.00 -15.37
N GLU A 281 17.01 16.06 -15.41
CA GLU A 281 16.95 17.18 -14.45
C GLU A 281 15.57 17.84 -14.46
N TRP A 282 15.00 18.04 -15.65
CA TRP A 282 13.71 18.68 -15.82
C TRP A 282 12.58 17.70 -16.04
N ALA A 283 11.47 17.96 -15.39
CA ALA A 283 10.21 17.26 -15.60
C ALA A 283 9.09 18.27 -15.91
N LEU A 284 8.24 17.92 -16.84
CA LEU A 284 7.01 18.65 -17.16
C LEU A 284 5.83 17.87 -16.60
N LEU A 285 4.91 18.59 -15.99
CA LEU A 285 3.66 18.06 -15.47
C LEU A 285 2.50 18.74 -16.21
N ALA A 286 1.57 17.97 -16.75
CA ALA A 286 0.33 18.47 -17.30
C ALA A 286 -0.80 17.55 -16.86
N GLY A 287 -1.90 18.13 -16.37
CA GLY A 287 -3.06 17.40 -15.92
C GLY A 287 -4.34 18.16 -16.27
N VAL A 288 -5.34 17.41 -16.71
CA VAL A 288 -6.70 17.91 -16.91
C VAL A 288 -7.65 17.10 -16.05
N GLY A 289 -8.69 17.72 -15.53
CA GLY A 289 -9.67 17.06 -14.70
C GLY A 289 -10.98 17.83 -14.65
N VAL A 290 -11.97 17.20 -14.05
CA VAL A 290 -13.26 17.81 -13.75
C VAL A 290 -13.69 17.36 -12.36
N SER A 291 -14.27 18.28 -11.60
CA SER A 291 -14.88 18.03 -10.30
C SER A 291 -16.23 18.70 -10.25
N THR A 292 -17.15 18.21 -9.45
CA THR A 292 -18.44 18.83 -9.19
C THR A 292 -18.29 20.16 -8.44
N ASP A 293 -17.29 20.28 -7.58
CA ASP A 293 -17.03 21.49 -6.78
C ASP A 293 -16.37 22.60 -7.59
N THR A 294 -15.33 22.28 -8.36
CA THR A 294 -14.47 23.28 -9.00
C THR A 294 -14.59 23.31 -10.54
N GLY A 295 -15.47 22.48 -11.11
CA GLY A 295 -15.65 22.37 -12.56
C GLY A 295 -14.42 21.79 -13.28
N PRO A 296 -14.22 22.13 -14.56
CA PRO A 296 -13.04 21.74 -15.31
C PRO A 296 -11.79 22.42 -14.76
N ARG A 297 -10.69 21.66 -14.68
CA ARG A 297 -9.40 22.17 -14.19
C ARG A 297 -8.25 21.75 -15.09
N LEU A 298 -7.28 22.65 -15.22
CA LEU A 298 -6.01 22.46 -15.89
C LEU A 298 -4.89 22.68 -14.87
N ARG A 299 -3.94 21.76 -14.80
CA ARG A 299 -2.73 21.93 -14.01
C ARG A 299 -1.50 21.76 -14.89
N LEU A 300 -0.61 22.72 -14.85
CA LEU A 300 0.66 22.70 -15.55
C LEU A 300 1.79 22.88 -14.51
N GLY A 301 2.89 22.16 -14.69
CA GLY A 301 4.02 22.29 -13.79
C GLY A 301 5.34 21.99 -14.46
N VAL A 302 6.37 22.56 -13.89
CA VAL A 302 7.77 22.32 -14.24
C VAL A 302 8.53 22.05 -12.95
N GLU A 303 9.33 21.00 -12.95
CA GLU A 303 10.17 20.61 -11.83
C GLU A 303 11.63 20.50 -12.30
N ASN A 304 12.53 21.18 -11.59
CA ASN A 304 13.96 20.88 -11.65
C ASN A 304 14.32 19.98 -10.46
N ARG A 305 14.66 18.73 -10.75
CA ARG A 305 14.96 17.70 -9.74
C ARG A 305 16.33 17.82 -9.12
N ARG A 306 17.17 18.71 -9.65
CA ARG A 306 18.56 18.86 -9.21
C ARG A 306 19.07 20.27 -9.54
N VAL A 307 18.67 21.24 -8.74
CA VAL A 307 19.12 22.64 -8.90
C VAL A 307 20.62 22.78 -8.67
N ASN A 308 21.19 21.94 -7.80
CA ASN A 308 22.62 21.95 -7.47
C ASN A 308 23.10 20.56 -7.00
N ALA A 309 24.40 20.42 -6.81
CA ALA A 309 25.03 19.18 -6.35
C ALA A 309 24.65 18.79 -4.90
N ALA A 310 24.09 19.69 -4.10
CA ALA A 310 23.55 19.39 -2.79
C ALA A 310 22.13 18.78 -2.84
N GLY A 311 21.59 18.56 -4.06
CA GLY A 311 20.31 17.87 -4.27
C GLY A 311 19.08 18.74 -3.99
N HIS A 312 19.21 20.06 -4.04
CA HIS A 312 18.05 20.92 -3.93
C HIS A 312 17.14 20.74 -5.15
N THR A 313 15.83 20.78 -4.96
CA THR A 313 14.84 20.70 -6.03
C THR A 313 14.01 21.98 -6.08
N ALA A 314 13.54 22.34 -7.27
CA ALA A 314 12.66 23.48 -7.46
C ALA A 314 11.46 23.07 -8.32
N ARG A 315 10.27 23.60 -8.00
CA ARG A 315 9.04 23.29 -8.71
C ARG A 315 8.22 24.58 -8.88
N VAL A 316 7.66 24.76 -10.05
CA VAL A 316 6.64 25.78 -10.31
C VAL A 316 5.44 25.10 -10.90
N GLU A 317 4.26 25.41 -10.41
CA GLU A 317 3.01 24.87 -10.94
C GLU A 317 1.92 25.92 -10.98
N THR A 318 1.04 25.78 -11.95
CA THR A 318 -0.15 26.61 -12.16
C THR A 318 -1.37 25.73 -12.16
N GLU A 319 -2.39 26.15 -11.44
CA GLU A 319 -3.71 25.53 -11.43
C GLU A 319 -4.76 26.54 -11.92
N LEU A 320 -5.60 26.12 -12.85
CA LEU A 320 -6.68 26.92 -13.41
C LEU A 320 -7.97 26.10 -13.34
N SER A 321 -8.95 26.61 -12.62
CA SER A 321 -10.33 26.09 -12.59
C SER A 321 -11.33 27.24 -12.61
N SER A 322 -12.62 26.96 -12.62
CA SER A 322 -13.65 27.97 -12.54
C SER A 322 -13.70 28.69 -11.19
N VAL A 323 -13.30 28.00 -10.13
CA VAL A 323 -13.32 28.50 -8.74
C VAL A 323 -11.95 29.00 -8.30
N ARG A 324 -10.88 28.42 -8.82
CA ARG A 324 -9.53 28.68 -8.31
C ARG A 324 -8.51 28.82 -9.42
N GLN A 325 -7.75 29.91 -9.39
CA GLN A 325 -6.68 30.20 -10.33
C GLN A 325 -5.43 30.55 -9.53
N GLY A 326 -4.31 29.88 -9.78
CA GLY A 326 -3.13 30.14 -8.97
C GLY A 326 -1.83 29.69 -9.60
N VAL A 327 -0.76 30.28 -9.11
CA VAL A 327 0.62 29.88 -9.38
C VAL A 327 1.34 29.67 -8.07
N GLY A 328 2.12 28.59 -8.00
CA GLY A 328 2.94 28.25 -6.85
C GLY A 328 4.36 27.90 -7.24
N ALA A 329 5.32 28.26 -6.40
CA ALA A 329 6.72 27.85 -6.47
C ALA A 329 7.12 27.17 -5.18
N GLY A 330 7.86 26.07 -5.30
CA GLY A 330 8.42 25.32 -4.17
C GLY A 330 9.91 25.11 -4.36
N TYR A 331 10.67 25.19 -3.27
CA TYR A 331 12.09 24.89 -3.24
C TYR A 331 12.40 23.98 -2.06
N THR A 332 12.92 22.78 -2.33
CA THR A 332 13.19 21.78 -1.30
C THR A 332 14.69 21.64 -1.06
N ILE A 333 15.07 21.63 0.19
CA ILE A 333 16.43 21.50 0.67
C ILE A 333 16.52 20.21 1.51
N PRO A 334 17.14 19.14 1.00
CA PRO A 334 17.41 17.95 1.81
C PRO A 334 18.43 18.29 2.90
N LEU A 335 18.20 17.76 4.11
CA LEU A 335 19.09 18.02 5.24
C LEU A 335 20.08 16.88 5.48
N ARG A 336 20.53 16.72 6.72
CA ARG A 336 21.55 15.73 7.08
C ARG A 336 21.07 14.29 6.85
N ASP A 337 19.80 14.04 7.19
CA ASP A 337 19.07 12.81 6.88
C ASP A 337 18.03 13.09 5.78
N PRO A 338 18.42 13.04 4.49
CA PRO A 338 17.55 13.47 3.40
C PRO A 338 16.34 12.57 3.17
N ILE A 339 16.31 11.40 3.78
CA ILE A 339 15.16 10.47 3.74
C ILE A 339 14.07 10.96 4.67
N ASN A 340 14.45 11.46 5.83
CA ASN A 340 13.52 11.79 6.90
C ASN A 340 13.41 13.30 7.16
N GLU A 341 14.39 14.11 6.71
CA GLU A 341 14.45 15.53 7.07
C GLU A 341 14.63 16.43 5.84
N LYS A 342 13.79 17.44 5.72
CA LYS A 342 13.91 18.47 4.67
C LYS A 342 13.34 19.81 5.12
N ILE A 343 13.81 20.88 4.52
CA ILE A 343 13.17 22.19 4.52
C ILE A 343 12.51 22.41 3.18
N GLU A 344 11.28 22.89 3.20
CA GLU A 344 10.53 23.27 2.00
C GLU A 344 10.13 24.73 2.11
N LEU A 345 10.59 25.54 1.15
CA LEU A 345 10.17 26.93 0.98
C LEU A 345 9.09 26.95 -0.09
N ARG A 346 7.95 27.58 0.21
CA ARG A 346 6.85 27.69 -0.74
C ARG A 346 6.39 29.12 -0.86
N THR A 347 6.05 29.53 -2.07
CA THR A 347 5.39 30.80 -2.36
C THR A 347 4.24 30.52 -3.30
N ARG A 348 3.10 31.11 -3.07
CA ARG A 348 1.92 30.97 -3.93
C ARG A 348 1.14 32.27 -4.01
N TYR A 349 0.53 32.46 -5.17
CA TYR A 349 -0.48 33.46 -5.41
C TYR A 349 -1.72 32.77 -5.97
N VAL A 350 -2.87 33.00 -5.35
CA VAL A 350 -4.12 32.33 -5.67
C VAL A 350 -5.25 33.35 -5.69
N ASN A 351 -6.07 33.28 -6.74
CA ASN A 351 -7.38 33.88 -6.80
C ASN A 351 -8.42 32.78 -6.64
N GLU A 352 -9.30 32.92 -5.66
CA GLU A 352 -10.35 31.96 -5.34
C GLU A 352 -11.70 32.67 -5.27
N GLU A 353 -12.67 32.19 -6.03
CA GLU A 353 -14.03 32.72 -6.11
C GLU A 353 -15.00 31.57 -5.89
N THR A 354 -15.69 31.59 -4.76
CA THR A 354 -16.72 30.61 -4.38
C THR A 354 -18.08 31.30 -4.35
N ASP A 355 -19.15 30.56 -4.08
CA ASP A 355 -20.49 31.14 -3.89
C ASP A 355 -20.58 32.01 -2.64
N THR A 356 -19.60 31.94 -1.72
CA THR A 356 -19.63 32.57 -0.39
C THR A 356 -18.49 33.55 -0.16
N SER A 357 -17.45 33.53 -0.98
CA SER A 357 -16.27 34.38 -0.80
C SER A 357 -15.49 34.59 -2.07
N GLU A 358 -14.81 35.73 -2.16
CA GLU A 358 -13.80 36.04 -3.15
C GLU A 358 -12.50 36.38 -2.41
N SER A 359 -11.37 35.75 -2.78
CA SER A 359 -10.09 35.94 -2.11
C SER A 359 -8.92 36.01 -3.08
N GLU A 360 -8.09 37.03 -2.89
CA GLU A 360 -6.78 37.17 -3.52
C GLU A 360 -5.71 36.91 -2.45
N ILE A 361 -5.02 35.76 -2.57
CA ILE A 361 -4.14 35.24 -1.53
C ILE A 361 -2.70 35.24 -2.05
N PHE A 362 -1.80 35.93 -1.34
CA PHE A 362 -0.36 35.75 -1.47
C PHE A 362 0.17 35.14 -0.19
N SER A 363 0.89 34.01 -0.30
CA SER A 363 1.55 33.44 0.87
C SER A 363 2.95 32.93 0.55
N THR A 364 3.82 33.02 1.57
CA THR A 364 5.14 32.37 1.54
C THR A 364 5.38 31.67 2.86
N SER A 365 5.93 30.44 2.80
CA SER A 365 6.19 29.64 4.00
C SER A 365 7.57 28.99 3.96
N ALA A 366 8.09 28.73 5.15
CA ALA A 366 9.23 27.86 5.40
C ALA A 366 8.77 26.72 6.32
N ASP A 367 8.87 25.50 5.82
CA ASP A 367 8.40 24.29 6.49
C ASP A 367 9.58 23.36 6.78
N TYR A 368 9.80 23.05 8.05
CA TYR A 368 10.72 22.00 8.48
C TYR A 368 9.93 20.69 8.67
N ILE A 369 10.21 19.72 7.83
CA ILE A 369 9.48 18.45 7.75
C ILE A 369 10.40 17.34 8.24
N VAL A 370 9.91 16.54 9.21
CA VAL A 370 10.62 15.40 9.78
C VAL A 370 9.70 14.17 9.80
N LYS A 371 10.18 13.07 9.23
CA LYS A 371 9.58 11.75 9.41
C LYS A 371 10.29 11.04 10.56
N LEU A 372 9.53 10.70 11.60
CA LEU A 372 10.01 9.99 12.78
C LEU A 372 10.13 8.47 12.51
N GLU A 373 10.93 7.76 13.28
CA GLU A 373 11.06 6.28 13.21
C GLU A 373 9.72 5.54 13.37
N SER A 374 8.76 6.15 14.05
CA SER A 374 7.39 5.64 14.23
C SER A 374 6.46 5.93 13.04
N ASP A 375 7.00 6.38 11.89
CA ASP A 375 6.28 6.82 10.69
C ASP A 375 5.35 8.03 10.87
N TRP A 376 5.41 8.72 12.00
CA TRP A 376 4.78 10.01 12.13
C TRP A 376 5.57 11.08 11.37
N VAL A 377 4.86 11.94 10.67
CA VAL A 377 5.44 13.10 9.99
C VAL A 377 5.07 14.34 10.77
N THR A 378 6.09 15.11 11.19
CA THR A 378 5.95 16.42 11.79
C THR A 378 6.28 17.49 10.77
N THR A 379 5.55 18.59 10.80
CA THR A 379 5.85 19.80 10.02
C THR A 379 5.79 21.00 10.95
N THR A 380 6.90 21.66 11.14
CA THR A 380 6.95 22.98 11.81
C THR A 380 7.02 24.05 10.72
N SER A 381 6.08 24.96 10.72
CA SER A 381 5.91 25.97 9.67
C SER A 381 5.96 27.40 10.21
N LEU A 382 6.47 28.29 9.38
CA LEU A 382 6.29 29.72 9.53
C LEU A 382 5.77 30.25 8.19
N GLU A 383 4.57 30.82 8.19
CA GLU A 383 3.90 31.35 6.99
C GLU A 383 3.68 32.85 7.14
N TYR A 384 3.97 33.61 6.10
CA TYR A 384 3.46 34.94 5.89
C TYR A 384 2.30 34.85 4.91
N LEU A 385 1.15 35.37 5.29
CA LEU A 385 -0.08 35.42 4.50
C LEU A 385 -0.50 36.86 4.33
N ARG A 386 -0.78 37.26 3.08
CA ARG A 386 -1.51 38.49 2.76
C ARG A 386 -2.72 38.07 1.93
N GLU A 387 -3.90 38.47 2.40
CA GLU A 387 -5.16 38.14 1.73
C GLU A 387 -6.04 39.37 1.68
N THR A 388 -6.53 39.67 0.47
CA THR A 388 -7.64 40.61 0.26
C THR A 388 -8.85 39.74 -0.04
N TYR A 389 -9.91 39.90 0.72
CA TYR A 389 -11.07 39.02 0.62
C TYR A 389 -12.38 39.80 0.73
N THR A 390 -13.41 39.26 0.08
CA THR A 390 -14.81 39.63 0.26
C THR A 390 -15.57 38.42 0.78
N VAL A 391 -16.24 38.55 1.92
CA VAL A 391 -17.15 37.53 2.47
C VAL A 391 -18.45 38.24 2.80
N ALA A 392 -19.56 37.80 2.20
CA ALA A 392 -20.78 38.60 2.19
C ALA A 392 -20.47 40.03 1.67
N ASP A 393 -20.92 41.07 2.33
CA ASP A 393 -20.65 42.45 1.95
C ASP A 393 -19.34 43.03 2.54
N GLN A 394 -18.55 42.21 3.28
CA GLN A 394 -17.33 42.66 3.93
C GLN A 394 -16.12 42.49 3.02
N LEU A 395 -15.60 43.62 2.49
CA LEU A 395 -14.28 43.68 1.85
C LEU A 395 -13.23 44.06 2.90
N ASP A 396 -12.17 43.28 3.07
CA ASP A 396 -11.07 43.57 3.99
C ASP A 396 -9.74 43.03 3.45
N GLN A 397 -8.65 43.45 4.06
CA GLN A 397 -7.30 43.00 3.79
C GLN A 397 -6.57 42.70 5.09
N VAL A 398 -5.92 41.53 5.14
CA VAL A 398 -5.12 41.11 6.28
C VAL A 398 -3.71 40.72 5.89
N GLU A 399 -2.78 40.94 6.84
CA GLU A 399 -1.41 40.43 6.78
C GLU A 399 -1.15 39.67 8.07
N LEU A 400 -0.69 38.43 7.96
CA LEU A 400 -0.52 37.52 9.09
C LEU A 400 0.84 36.83 9.04
N ILE A 401 1.49 36.72 10.19
CA ILE A 401 2.63 35.81 10.40
C ILE A 401 2.12 34.67 11.25
N ILE A 402 2.14 33.47 10.70
CA ILE A 402 1.45 32.29 11.23
C ILE A 402 2.48 31.18 11.49
N PRO A 403 3.04 31.08 12.71
CA PRO A 403 3.69 29.85 13.13
C PRO A 403 2.67 28.71 13.21
N GLY A 404 3.12 27.50 12.84
CA GLY A 404 2.29 26.31 12.86
C GLY A 404 3.08 25.06 13.16
N PHE A 405 2.35 24.06 13.68
CA PHE A 405 2.87 22.71 13.88
C PHE A 405 1.82 21.70 13.46
N GLN A 406 2.23 20.71 12.68
CA GLN A 406 1.37 19.62 12.23
C GLN A 406 2.02 18.28 12.57
N LEU A 407 1.20 17.33 12.99
CA LEU A 407 1.56 15.94 13.19
C LEU A 407 0.58 15.06 12.40
N SER A 408 1.09 14.12 11.60
CA SER A 408 0.22 13.22 10.83
C SER A 408 0.88 11.86 10.62
N ARG A 409 0.04 10.82 10.47
CA ARG A 409 0.47 9.48 10.11
C ARG A 409 -0.55 8.83 9.19
N VAL A 410 -0.04 8.06 8.24
CA VAL A 410 -0.83 7.26 7.29
C VAL A 410 -0.34 5.83 7.35
N VAL A 411 -1.27 4.89 7.54
CA VAL A 411 -1.00 3.45 7.53
C VAL A 411 -2.04 2.77 6.66
N TYR A 412 -1.64 2.32 5.48
CA TYR A 412 -2.50 1.61 4.54
C TYR A 412 -1.84 0.30 4.12
N ASP A 413 -2.63 -0.75 3.93
CA ASP A 413 -2.19 -2.05 3.38
C ASP A 413 -1.85 -1.95 1.89
N ASP A 414 -2.52 -1.07 1.15
CA ASP A 414 -2.24 -0.76 -0.26
C ASP A 414 -2.33 0.76 -0.47
N PRO A 415 -1.34 1.40 -1.13
CA PRO A 415 -1.33 2.85 -1.32
C PRO A 415 -2.35 3.35 -2.35
N ILE A 416 -2.82 2.48 -3.27
CA ILE A 416 -3.73 2.85 -4.37
C ILE A 416 -5.17 2.51 -4.00
N TYR A 417 -5.41 1.27 -3.58
CA TYR A 417 -6.74 0.78 -3.20
C TYR A 417 -6.73 0.11 -1.82
N PRO A 418 -6.61 0.90 -0.74
CA PRO A 418 -6.53 0.34 0.60
C PRO A 418 -7.83 -0.37 0.99
N ARG A 419 -7.70 -1.59 1.52
CA ARG A 419 -8.80 -2.35 2.12
C ARG A 419 -8.81 -2.23 3.63
N PHE A 420 -7.65 -1.97 4.21
CA PHE A 420 -7.47 -1.74 5.63
C PHE A 420 -6.45 -0.65 5.87
N GLY A 421 -6.72 0.22 6.84
CA GLY A 421 -5.77 1.21 7.30
C GLY A 421 -6.43 2.46 7.85
N TRP A 422 -5.57 3.43 8.17
CA TRP A 422 -6.04 4.69 8.74
C TRP A 422 -5.10 5.85 8.41
N ARG A 423 -5.64 7.04 8.43
CA ARG A 423 -4.92 8.31 8.40
C ARG A 423 -5.40 9.15 9.58
N LEU A 424 -4.47 9.66 10.36
CA LEU A 424 -4.74 10.55 11.49
C LEU A 424 -3.81 11.75 11.41
N GLY A 425 -4.30 12.92 11.76
CA GLY A 425 -3.46 14.10 11.88
C GLY A 425 -4.12 15.23 12.62
N GLY A 426 -3.30 16.18 13.01
CA GLY A 426 -3.72 17.42 13.63
C GLY A 426 -2.72 18.52 13.32
N LYS A 427 -3.22 19.75 13.22
CA LYS A 427 -2.48 20.98 12.98
C LYS A 427 -2.89 22.03 14.01
N VAL A 428 -1.92 22.69 14.57
CA VAL A 428 -2.13 23.90 15.36
C VAL A 428 -1.40 25.05 14.67
N ARG A 429 -2.05 26.20 14.58
CA ARG A 429 -1.47 27.43 14.02
C ARG A 429 -2.08 28.67 14.70
N GLY A 430 -1.41 29.78 14.58
CA GLY A 430 -1.97 31.02 15.12
C GLY A 430 -1.16 32.23 14.72
N ALA A 431 -1.76 33.42 14.95
CA ALA A 431 -1.11 34.70 14.74
C ALA A 431 -1.42 35.64 15.92
N HIS A 432 -0.61 36.66 16.13
CA HIS A 432 -0.84 37.62 17.18
C HIS A 432 -0.46 39.02 16.72
N LYS A 433 -1.31 40.03 17.05
CA LYS A 433 -1.11 41.44 16.66
C LYS A 433 0.24 42.01 17.09
N THR A 434 0.85 41.51 18.19
CA THR A 434 2.20 41.92 18.60
C THR A 434 3.34 41.38 17.72
N LEU A 435 3.07 40.38 16.87
CA LEU A 435 4.01 39.78 15.95
C LEU A 435 3.75 40.24 14.50
N ALA A 436 3.48 41.53 14.33
CA ALA A 436 3.22 42.15 13.03
C ALA A 436 2.08 41.45 12.22
N SER A 437 1.03 41.02 12.90
CA SER A 437 -0.17 40.47 12.29
C SER A 437 -1.38 41.37 12.48
N SER A 438 -2.28 41.44 11.49
CA SER A 438 -3.50 42.25 11.54
C SER A 438 -4.52 41.71 12.54
N ALA A 439 -4.54 40.39 12.74
CA ALA A 439 -5.45 39.70 13.64
C ALA A 439 -4.70 38.83 14.67
N SER A 440 -5.39 38.46 15.76
CA SER A 440 -4.90 37.49 16.72
C SER A 440 -5.85 36.31 16.78
N PHE A 441 -5.32 35.10 16.56
CA PHE A 441 -6.08 33.84 16.67
C PHE A 441 -5.18 32.67 17.04
N ALA A 442 -5.79 31.60 17.55
CA ALA A 442 -5.21 30.29 17.69
C ALA A 442 -6.19 29.26 17.07
N GLN A 443 -5.70 28.42 16.21
CA GLN A 443 -6.54 27.45 15.48
C GLN A 443 -5.98 26.04 15.61
N PHE A 444 -6.89 25.09 15.81
CA PHE A 444 -6.65 23.66 15.76
C PHE A 444 -7.50 23.02 14.67
N ASP A 445 -6.89 22.19 13.84
CA ASP A 445 -7.52 21.32 12.86
C ASP A 445 -7.15 19.87 13.16
N GLY A 446 -8.13 18.98 13.23
CA GLY A 446 -7.92 17.56 13.41
C GLY A 446 -8.68 16.75 12.37
N TRP A 447 -8.05 15.71 11.81
CA TRP A 447 -8.69 14.83 10.85
C TRP A 447 -8.35 13.38 11.09
N ALA A 448 -9.31 12.51 10.80
CA ALA A 448 -9.16 11.07 10.83
C ALA A 448 -9.86 10.43 9.63
N LYS A 449 -9.25 9.39 9.07
CA LYS A 449 -9.87 8.50 8.09
C LYS A 449 -9.54 7.07 8.48
N LEU A 450 -10.54 6.21 8.56
CA LEU A 450 -10.40 4.79 8.86
C LEU A 450 -11.04 3.98 7.73
N ILE A 451 -10.35 2.93 7.29
CA ILE A 451 -10.81 1.99 6.28
C ILE A 451 -10.71 0.59 6.87
N PHE A 452 -11.77 -0.19 6.76
CA PHE A 452 -11.76 -1.58 7.22
C PHE A 452 -12.65 -2.45 6.34
N PRO A 453 -12.28 -3.73 6.13
CA PRO A 453 -13.07 -4.65 5.33
C PRO A 453 -14.38 -5.00 6.04
N LEU A 454 -15.47 -5.02 5.29
CA LEU A 454 -16.76 -5.48 5.75
C LEU A 454 -17.42 -6.28 4.62
N PHE A 455 -17.82 -7.53 4.89
CA PHE A 455 -18.31 -8.46 3.86
C PHE A 455 -17.32 -8.56 2.68
N ASN A 456 -17.79 -8.43 1.45
CA ASN A 456 -16.93 -8.41 0.26
C ASN A 456 -16.40 -7.02 -0.09
N GLY A 457 -16.87 -5.98 0.59
CA GLY A 457 -16.50 -4.58 0.38
C GLY A 457 -15.65 -4.02 1.51
N ARG A 458 -15.65 -2.69 1.62
CA ARG A 458 -14.96 -1.95 2.67
C ARG A 458 -15.81 -0.79 3.18
N VAL A 459 -15.66 -0.49 4.45
CA VAL A 459 -16.21 0.71 5.07
C VAL A 459 -15.11 1.77 5.12
N ILE A 460 -15.46 2.97 4.72
CA ILE A 460 -14.61 4.16 4.80
C ILE A 460 -15.31 5.14 5.72
N THR A 461 -14.65 5.52 6.81
CA THR A 461 -15.14 6.59 7.68
C THR A 461 -14.13 7.72 7.69
N ARG A 462 -14.61 8.96 7.73
CA ARG A 462 -13.79 10.14 7.94
C ARG A 462 -14.46 11.08 8.94
N GLY A 463 -13.63 11.79 9.68
CA GLY A 463 -14.05 12.83 10.60
C GLY A 463 -13.09 14.01 10.54
N GLU A 464 -13.63 15.19 10.68
CA GLU A 464 -12.88 16.44 10.69
C GLU A 464 -13.41 17.34 11.78
N VAL A 465 -12.52 17.95 12.54
CA VAL A 465 -12.85 18.86 13.63
C VAL A 465 -11.94 20.09 13.56
N GLY A 466 -12.55 21.26 13.62
CA GLY A 466 -11.86 22.54 13.65
C GLY A 466 -12.28 23.36 14.85
N TYR A 467 -11.33 24.09 15.43
CA TYR A 467 -11.56 25.04 16.52
C TYR A 467 -10.67 26.27 16.35
N THR A 468 -11.28 27.45 16.36
CA THR A 468 -10.55 28.73 16.32
C THR A 468 -10.93 29.58 17.50
N GLU A 469 -9.94 29.94 18.30
CA GLU A 469 -10.05 30.98 19.34
C GLU A 469 -9.71 32.33 18.72
N VAL A 470 -10.70 33.20 18.64
CA VAL A 470 -10.60 34.56 18.06
C VAL A 470 -11.66 35.45 18.71
N SER A 471 -11.39 36.74 18.81
CA SER A 471 -12.34 37.70 19.39
C SER A 471 -13.59 37.81 18.50
N ASP A 472 -13.39 38.02 17.21
CA ASP A 472 -14.45 38.09 16.22
C ASP A 472 -14.00 37.33 14.96
N VAL A 473 -14.84 36.42 14.43
CA VAL A 473 -14.55 35.65 13.25
C VAL A 473 -14.37 36.53 12.00
N THR A 474 -15.02 37.68 11.98
CA THR A 474 -14.92 38.65 10.90
C THR A 474 -13.54 39.33 10.80
N GLU A 475 -12.70 39.28 11.85
CA GLU A 475 -11.30 39.72 11.80
C GLU A 475 -10.40 38.73 11.02
N LEU A 476 -10.89 37.53 10.72
CA LEU A 476 -10.12 36.51 10.00
C LEU A 476 -10.44 36.52 8.50
N PRO A 477 -9.45 36.28 7.62
CA PRO A 477 -9.68 36.13 6.20
C PRO A 477 -10.45 34.84 5.90
N ALA A 478 -11.08 34.78 4.72
CA ALA A 478 -11.86 33.62 4.29
C ALA A 478 -11.07 32.31 4.38
N SER A 479 -9.78 32.32 4.00
CA SER A 479 -8.89 31.12 4.01
C SER A 479 -8.58 30.56 5.41
N ILE A 480 -8.92 31.29 6.48
CA ILE A 480 -8.73 30.86 7.86
C ILE A 480 -10.04 30.46 8.54
N ARG A 481 -11.18 31.03 8.12
CA ARG A 481 -12.51 30.65 8.62
C ARG A 481 -12.84 29.22 8.21
N PHE A 482 -13.72 28.58 8.97
CA PHE A 482 -14.24 27.27 8.59
C PHE A 482 -15.52 27.37 7.79
N PHE A 483 -15.56 26.62 6.69
CA PHE A 483 -16.74 26.37 5.89
C PHE A 483 -16.93 24.86 5.74
N ALA A 484 -18.15 24.40 5.47
CA ALA A 484 -18.45 23.03 5.14
C ALA A 484 -19.24 22.97 3.82
N GLY A 485 -19.39 21.76 3.25
CA GLY A 485 -19.96 21.50 1.93
C GLY A 485 -18.91 21.13 0.89
N GLY A 486 -19.33 20.45 -0.15
CA GLY A 486 -18.49 19.95 -1.22
C GLY A 486 -18.07 18.49 -1.07
N ASP A 487 -17.43 17.95 -2.12
CA ASP A 487 -17.05 16.54 -2.26
C ASP A 487 -16.13 16.02 -1.14
N ALA A 488 -15.29 16.88 -0.60
CA ALA A 488 -14.36 16.54 0.49
C ALA A 488 -14.94 16.74 1.89
N SER A 489 -16.10 17.36 2.04
CA SER A 489 -16.74 17.70 3.30
C SER A 489 -18.12 17.04 3.40
N VAL A 490 -19.21 17.76 3.18
CA VAL A 490 -20.59 17.26 3.20
C VAL A 490 -21.11 17.21 1.76
N ARG A 491 -21.05 16.04 1.15
CA ARG A 491 -21.49 15.82 -0.24
C ARG A 491 -22.98 16.13 -0.39
N GLY A 492 -23.37 16.68 -1.52
CA GLY A 492 -24.74 17.12 -1.78
C GLY A 492 -25.01 18.59 -1.47
N PHE A 493 -24.06 19.29 -0.84
CA PHE A 493 -24.04 20.74 -0.70
C PHE A 493 -22.93 21.33 -1.57
N ALA A 494 -23.13 22.54 -2.07
CA ALA A 494 -22.09 23.21 -2.86
C ALA A 494 -20.81 23.44 -2.04
N TYR A 495 -19.70 23.62 -2.73
CA TYR A 495 -18.40 23.85 -2.12
C TYR A 495 -18.45 25.08 -1.18
N GLU A 496 -18.06 24.91 0.09
CA GLU A 496 -18.02 25.95 1.12
C GLU A 496 -19.35 26.68 1.39
N SER A 497 -20.49 26.06 1.05
CA SER A 497 -21.81 26.68 1.18
C SER A 497 -22.47 26.55 2.54
N LEU A 498 -21.84 25.82 3.48
CA LEU A 498 -22.39 25.61 4.84
C LEU A 498 -21.56 26.34 5.87
N GLY A 499 -22.23 27.10 6.74
CA GLY A 499 -21.63 27.85 7.85
C GLY A 499 -22.63 28.80 8.50
N PRO A 500 -22.20 29.55 9.52
CA PRO A 500 -22.97 30.65 10.07
C PRO A 500 -23.32 31.68 9.01
N MET A 501 -24.50 32.28 9.11
CA MET A 501 -24.99 33.29 8.19
C MET A 501 -25.06 34.64 8.90
N ASP A 502 -24.93 35.71 8.15
CA ASP A 502 -25.20 37.06 8.58
C ASP A 502 -26.72 37.39 8.62
N ASN A 503 -27.07 38.68 8.83
CA ASN A 503 -28.46 39.11 8.87
C ASN A 503 -29.16 39.06 7.51
N ASP A 504 -28.42 39.07 6.42
CA ASP A 504 -28.92 39.07 5.04
C ASP A 504 -29.01 37.62 4.49
N GLY A 505 -28.55 36.63 5.26
CA GLY A 505 -28.60 35.21 4.95
C GLY A 505 -27.40 34.70 4.16
N GLU A 506 -26.32 35.46 4.10
CA GLU A 506 -25.08 35.08 3.44
C GLU A 506 -24.13 34.35 4.39
N VAL A 507 -23.45 33.30 3.89
CA VAL A 507 -22.55 32.47 4.72
C VAL A 507 -21.24 33.20 4.96
N ILE A 508 -20.92 33.42 6.23
CA ILE A 508 -19.74 34.20 6.67
C ILE A 508 -18.58 33.33 7.16
N GLY A 509 -18.76 31.99 7.24
CA GLY A 509 -17.78 31.08 7.84
C GLY A 509 -17.80 31.07 9.36
N GLY A 510 -17.29 29.98 9.95
CA GLY A 510 -17.38 29.67 11.37
C GLY A 510 -16.03 29.62 12.08
N ARG A 511 -16.11 29.59 13.43
CA ARG A 511 -14.97 29.35 14.34
C ARG A 511 -14.73 27.86 14.56
N HIS A 512 -15.74 27.05 14.37
CA HIS A 512 -15.70 25.62 14.62
C HIS A 512 -16.11 24.86 13.38
N LEU A 513 -15.55 23.66 13.21
CA LEU A 513 -15.91 22.73 12.16
C LEU A 513 -16.15 21.36 12.78
N LEU A 514 -17.22 20.71 12.38
CA LEU A 514 -17.45 19.31 12.69
C LEU A 514 -18.05 18.64 11.46
N VAL A 515 -17.32 17.68 10.87
CA VAL A 515 -17.77 16.91 9.72
C VAL A 515 -17.51 15.44 9.97
N GLY A 516 -18.47 14.60 9.62
CA GLY A 516 -18.38 13.15 9.66
C GLY A 516 -18.93 12.53 8.39
N SER A 517 -18.30 11.47 7.92
CA SER A 517 -18.69 10.71 6.74
C SER A 517 -18.57 9.22 7.00
N LEU A 518 -19.55 8.48 6.51
CA LEU A 518 -19.57 7.02 6.50
C LEU A 518 -19.92 6.56 5.08
N GLU A 519 -19.11 5.68 4.52
CA GLU A 519 -19.27 5.16 3.16
C GLU A 519 -19.04 3.65 3.16
N TYR A 520 -19.88 2.91 2.44
CA TYR A 520 -19.67 1.50 2.13
C TYR A 520 -19.43 1.34 0.65
N ASP A 521 -18.26 0.85 0.29
CA ASP A 521 -17.80 0.60 -1.09
C ASP A 521 -17.82 -0.92 -1.35
N HIS A 522 -18.70 -1.34 -2.29
CA HIS A 522 -18.89 -2.74 -2.66
C HIS A 522 -18.40 -3.01 -4.08
N PRO A 523 -17.38 -3.87 -4.28
CA PRO A 523 -16.91 -4.24 -5.60
C PRO A 523 -17.95 -5.10 -6.32
N ILE A 524 -18.36 -4.67 -7.52
CA ILE A 524 -19.26 -5.41 -8.41
C ILE A 524 -18.43 -6.27 -9.38
N SER A 525 -17.28 -5.76 -9.80
CA SER A 525 -16.30 -6.45 -10.65
C SER A 525 -14.89 -5.99 -10.30
N GLU A 526 -13.87 -6.51 -10.97
CA GLU A 526 -12.47 -6.08 -10.78
C GLU A 526 -12.23 -4.59 -11.07
N GLN A 527 -13.11 -3.95 -11.86
CA GLN A 527 -12.96 -2.56 -12.30
C GLN A 527 -14.04 -1.62 -11.79
N TRP A 528 -15.14 -2.13 -11.25
CA TRP A 528 -16.30 -1.36 -10.85
C TRP A 528 -16.71 -1.65 -9.43
N SER A 529 -16.98 -0.60 -8.67
CA SER A 529 -17.62 -0.69 -7.36
C SER A 529 -18.81 0.25 -7.25
N LEU A 530 -19.72 -0.07 -6.36
CA LEU A 530 -20.86 0.75 -5.97
C LEU A 530 -20.65 1.23 -4.55
N ALA A 531 -20.72 2.54 -4.33
CA ALA A 531 -20.62 3.13 -3.01
C ALA A 531 -21.94 3.75 -2.56
N VAL A 532 -22.26 3.56 -1.29
CA VAL A 532 -23.36 4.26 -0.59
C VAL A 532 -22.75 5.00 0.58
N PHE A 533 -23.11 6.26 0.74
CA PHE A 533 -22.55 7.10 1.79
C PHE A 533 -23.59 7.97 2.49
N THR A 534 -23.22 8.44 3.66
CA THR A 534 -23.92 9.48 4.41
C THR A 534 -22.91 10.42 5.01
N ASP A 535 -23.16 11.71 4.88
CA ASP A 535 -22.33 12.77 5.44
C ASP A 535 -23.17 13.64 6.36
N ALA A 536 -22.57 14.13 7.40
CA ALA A 536 -23.17 15.09 8.33
C ALA A 536 -22.10 16.07 8.83
N GLY A 537 -22.44 17.32 8.89
CA GLY A 537 -21.52 18.33 9.40
C GLY A 537 -21.93 19.74 9.07
N ASN A 538 -21.26 20.69 9.71
CA ASN A 538 -21.39 22.12 9.46
C ASN A 538 -20.18 22.87 10.03
N ALA A 539 -20.01 24.11 9.62
CA ALA A 539 -19.21 25.09 10.34
C ALA A 539 -20.11 25.91 11.31
N PHE A 540 -19.56 26.35 12.45
CA PHE A 540 -20.30 27.01 13.51
C PHE A 540 -19.59 28.27 14.02
#